data_c6a88e318868406fb83f94bd7832ac6e
#
_entry.id   c6a88e318868406fb83f94bd7832ac6e
#
_cell.length_a   1.000
_cell.length_b   1.000
_cell.length_c   1.000
_cell.angle_alpha   90.00
_cell.angle_beta   90.00
_cell.angle_gamma   90.00
#
_symmetry.space_group_name_H-M   'P 1'
#
loop_
_entity.id
_entity.type
_entity.pdbx_description
1 polymer ?
#
loop_
_entity_poly.entity_id
_entity_poly.type
_entity_poly.pdbx_seq_one_letter_code
_entity_poly.pdbx_strand_id
1 'polypeptide(L)'
;MKKYNIDPKSIGRIDVGTETIIDKAKSVKTVLMRLFEEAGNYDVEGVDNVNACYGSTAAVFNAINWVESSSWDGRNAIVFAGDIAVYAEGSARPAGGAGACAILIGPNAPLVFERECTSHSLTSGREA
;
A
#
# COMPACT_ATOMS: atom_id res chain seq x y z
N MET A 1 6.20 -9.74 -8.88
CA MET A 1 6.14 -11.17 -8.61
C MET A 1 7.08 -11.94 -9.53
N LYS A 2 6.87 -12.01 -10.86
CA LYS A 2 7.76 -12.78 -11.78
C LYS A 2 9.26 -12.47 -11.63
N LYS A 3 9.64 -11.17 -11.58
CA LYS A 3 11.04 -10.73 -11.46
C LYS A 3 11.77 -11.27 -10.22
N TYR A 4 11.05 -11.47 -9.11
CA TYR A 4 11.61 -11.89 -7.82
C TYR A 4 11.14 -13.29 -7.40
N ASN A 5 10.54 -14.04 -8.33
CA ASN A 5 10.01 -15.40 -8.09
C ASN A 5 9.09 -15.49 -6.86
N ILE A 6 8.23 -14.49 -6.67
CA ILE A 6 7.25 -14.47 -5.59
C ILE A 6 5.98 -15.17 -6.07
N ASP A 7 5.58 -16.22 -5.34
CA ASP A 7 4.32 -16.93 -5.61
C ASP A 7 3.13 -16.01 -5.29
N PRO A 8 2.23 -15.73 -6.25
CA PRO A 8 1.03 -14.95 -6.00
C PRO A 8 0.13 -15.53 -4.89
N LYS A 9 0.16 -16.84 -4.67
CA LYS A 9 -0.60 -17.49 -3.59
C LYS A 9 -0.05 -17.19 -2.20
N SER A 10 1.20 -16.74 -2.10
CA SER A 10 1.81 -16.35 -0.83
C SER A 10 1.34 -14.98 -0.34
N ILE A 11 0.48 -14.29 -1.07
CA ILE A 11 -0.05 -12.99 -0.68
C ILE A 11 -1.42 -13.13 -0.06
N GLY A 12 -1.56 -12.70 1.20
CA GLY A 12 -2.80 -12.70 1.97
C GLY A 12 -3.41 -11.31 2.16
N ARG A 13 -2.60 -10.25 1.96
CA ARG A 13 -3.07 -8.87 2.15
C ARG A 13 -2.51 -7.92 1.10
N ILE A 14 -3.37 -7.02 0.64
CA ILE A 14 -3.02 -5.88 -0.23
C ILE A 14 -3.51 -4.60 0.42
N ASP A 15 -2.59 -3.71 0.76
CA ASP A 15 -2.93 -2.33 1.12
C ASP A 15 -2.46 -1.38 0.02
N VAL A 16 -3.31 -0.44 -0.33
CA VAL A 16 -2.99 0.58 -1.34
C VAL A 16 -2.93 1.94 -0.68
N GLY A 17 -1.88 2.68 -0.95
CA GLY A 17 -1.77 4.09 -0.58
C GLY A 17 -1.86 4.97 -1.83
N THR A 18 -2.90 5.78 -1.91
CA THR A 18 -3.15 6.66 -3.05
C THR A 18 -4.04 7.83 -2.67
N GLU A 19 -3.87 8.96 -3.33
CA GLU A 19 -4.83 10.07 -3.34
C GLU A 19 -5.53 10.20 -4.70
N THR A 20 -5.17 9.35 -5.67
CA THR A 20 -5.77 9.33 -7.01
C THR A 20 -6.99 8.43 -7.01
N ILE A 21 -8.18 9.02 -6.85
CA ILE A 21 -9.45 8.30 -6.86
C ILE A 21 -10.16 8.58 -8.18
N ILE A 22 -10.19 7.61 -9.07
CA ILE A 22 -10.86 7.70 -10.38
C ILE A 22 -12.30 7.20 -10.26
N ASP A 23 -12.49 6.05 -9.64
CA ASP A 23 -13.81 5.44 -9.43
C ASP A 23 -14.04 5.23 -7.92
N LYS A 24 -15.01 5.97 -7.36
CA LYS A 24 -15.35 5.87 -5.93
C LYS A 24 -16.12 4.59 -5.58
N ALA A 25 -16.71 3.92 -6.57
CA ALA A 25 -17.48 2.70 -6.36
C ALA A 25 -16.59 1.45 -6.31
N LYS A 26 -15.33 1.55 -6.71
CA LYS A 26 -14.40 0.42 -6.78
C LYS A 26 -13.03 0.81 -6.25
N SER A 27 -12.57 0.09 -5.23
CA SER A 27 -11.23 0.31 -4.69
C SER A 27 -10.12 -0.07 -5.69
N VAL A 28 -8.99 0.60 -5.61
CA VAL A 28 -7.79 0.24 -6.38
C VAL A 28 -7.32 -1.17 -5.98
N LYS A 29 -7.41 -1.51 -4.68
CA LYS A 29 -7.15 -2.87 -4.16
C LYS A 29 -7.94 -3.92 -4.94
N THR A 30 -9.24 -3.70 -5.15
CA THR A 30 -10.10 -4.63 -5.88
C THR A 30 -9.66 -4.81 -7.34
N VAL A 31 -9.20 -3.74 -7.98
CA VAL A 31 -8.67 -3.81 -9.35
C VAL A 31 -7.36 -4.62 -9.39
N LEU A 32 -6.48 -4.39 -8.41
CA LEU A 32 -5.19 -5.08 -8.31
C LEU A 32 -5.33 -6.57 -7.98
N MET A 33 -6.43 -7.00 -7.35
CA MET A 33 -6.69 -8.43 -7.10
C MET A 33 -6.66 -9.28 -8.37
N ARG A 34 -7.02 -8.71 -9.52
CA ARG A 34 -6.95 -9.40 -10.82
C ARG A 34 -5.56 -9.97 -11.14
N LEU A 35 -4.50 -9.36 -10.60
CA LEU A 35 -3.13 -9.85 -10.77
C LEU A 35 -2.88 -11.20 -10.08
N PHE A 36 -3.75 -11.59 -9.17
CA PHE A 36 -3.66 -12.81 -8.36
C PHE A 36 -4.67 -13.88 -8.80
N GLU A 37 -5.72 -13.48 -9.51
CA GLU A 37 -6.80 -14.36 -10.00
C GLU A 37 -6.27 -15.45 -10.92
N GLU A 38 -5.32 -15.12 -11.83
CA GLU A 38 -4.70 -16.10 -12.74
C GLU A 38 -3.98 -17.22 -11.99
N ALA A 39 -3.50 -16.95 -10.78
CA ALA A 39 -2.89 -17.95 -9.91
C ALA A 39 -3.91 -18.68 -9.02
N GLY A 40 -5.18 -18.32 -9.11
CA GLY A 40 -6.26 -18.87 -8.29
C GLY A 40 -6.26 -18.35 -6.85
N ASN A 41 -5.68 -17.17 -6.60
CA ASN A 41 -5.72 -16.54 -5.28
C ASN A 41 -6.84 -15.47 -5.26
N TYR A 42 -7.97 -15.82 -4.67
CA TYR A 42 -9.15 -14.96 -4.51
C TYR A 42 -9.35 -14.49 -3.06
N ASP A 43 -8.60 -15.06 -2.13
CA ASP A 43 -8.67 -14.78 -0.70
C ASP A 43 -7.54 -13.83 -0.30
N VAL A 44 -7.71 -12.55 -0.63
CA VAL A 44 -6.76 -11.48 -0.31
C VAL A 44 -7.52 -10.33 0.32
N GLU A 45 -7.26 -10.05 1.60
CA GLU A 45 -7.85 -8.92 2.29
C GLU A 45 -7.10 -7.60 2.00
N GLY A 46 -7.60 -6.49 2.52
CA GLY A 46 -6.94 -5.18 2.49
C GLY A 46 -7.84 -4.06 2.02
N VAL A 47 -7.28 -2.85 2.01
CA VAL A 47 -8.02 -1.61 1.76
C VAL A 47 -7.19 -0.58 0.99
N ASP A 48 -7.89 0.42 0.44
CA ASP A 48 -7.25 1.65 -0.02
C ASP A 48 -7.12 2.63 1.15
N ASN A 49 -5.91 3.12 1.37
CA ASN A 49 -5.58 4.13 2.37
C ASN A 49 -5.49 5.48 1.68
N VAL A 50 -6.45 6.35 1.96
CA VAL A 50 -6.55 7.67 1.33
C VAL A 50 -6.32 8.75 2.37
N ASN A 51 -5.14 9.31 2.39
CA ASN A 51 -4.76 10.42 3.25
C ASN A 51 -3.61 11.21 2.61
N ALA A 52 -3.93 11.97 1.55
CA ALA A 52 -2.94 12.72 0.79
C ALA A 52 -1.63 11.91 0.61
N CYS A 53 -0.46 12.54 0.70
CA CYS A 53 0.83 11.86 0.56
C CYS A 53 1.18 10.89 1.71
N TYR A 54 0.39 10.84 2.79
CA TYR A 54 0.59 9.93 3.92
C TYR A 54 -0.02 8.54 3.70
N GLY A 55 -0.99 8.40 2.79
CA GLY A 55 -1.73 7.15 2.59
C GLY A 55 -0.82 5.93 2.37
N SER A 56 0.28 6.10 1.65
CA SER A 56 1.24 5.02 1.40
C SER A 56 2.00 4.60 2.66
N THR A 57 2.38 5.54 3.52
CA THR A 57 3.01 5.24 4.81
C THR A 57 2.04 4.53 5.74
N ALA A 58 0.77 4.98 5.79
CA ALA A 58 -0.27 4.31 6.55
C ALA A 58 -0.48 2.87 6.07
N ALA A 59 -0.48 2.63 4.76
CA ALA A 59 -0.59 1.31 4.17
C ALA A 59 0.56 0.37 4.62
N VAL A 60 1.79 0.88 4.68
CA VAL A 60 2.95 0.11 5.18
C VAL A 60 2.74 -0.29 6.64
N PHE A 61 2.33 0.64 7.50
CA PHE A 61 2.08 0.34 8.91
C PHE A 61 0.91 -0.61 9.11
N ASN A 62 -0.16 -0.50 8.33
CA ASN A 62 -1.27 -1.46 8.38
C ASN A 62 -0.80 -2.88 8.00
N ALA A 63 0.02 -3.01 6.98
CA ALA A 63 0.57 -4.29 6.56
C ALA A 63 1.49 -4.89 7.63
N ILE A 64 2.36 -4.09 8.27
CA ILE A 64 3.21 -4.53 9.38
C ILE A 64 2.35 -5.00 10.56
N ASN A 65 1.38 -4.18 10.98
CA ASN A 65 0.48 -4.52 12.07
C ASN A 65 -0.29 -5.80 11.81
N TRP A 66 -0.70 -6.05 10.56
CA TRP A 66 -1.38 -7.28 10.19
C TRP A 66 -0.46 -8.51 10.32
N VAL A 67 0.77 -8.44 9.79
CA VAL A 67 1.76 -9.53 9.91
C VAL A 67 2.11 -9.83 11.37
N GLU A 68 2.06 -8.82 12.25
CA GLU A 68 2.32 -8.96 13.68
C GLU A 68 1.09 -9.30 14.52
N SER A 69 -0.09 -9.33 13.91
CA SER A 69 -1.35 -9.57 14.62
C SER A 69 -1.59 -11.06 14.88
N SER A 70 -2.47 -11.35 15.83
CA SER A 70 -2.94 -12.71 16.10
C SER A 70 -3.82 -13.30 14.97
N SER A 71 -4.30 -12.46 14.06
CA SER A 71 -5.10 -12.87 12.89
C SER A 71 -4.26 -13.12 11.64
N TRP A 72 -2.94 -13.02 11.73
CA TRP A 72 -2.06 -13.30 10.62
C TRP A 72 -2.13 -14.78 10.21
N ASP A 73 -2.32 -15.02 8.93
CA ASP A 73 -2.52 -16.34 8.33
C ASP A 73 -1.20 -16.99 7.81
N GLY A 74 -0.05 -16.34 8.03
CA GLY A 74 1.27 -16.82 7.60
C GLY A 74 1.67 -16.37 6.20
N ARG A 75 0.80 -15.68 5.45
CA ARG A 75 1.10 -15.15 4.12
C ARG A 75 1.71 -13.75 4.20
N ASN A 76 2.33 -13.32 3.12
CA ASN A 76 2.90 -11.97 3.02
C ASN A 76 1.81 -10.92 2.74
N ALA A 77 2.10 -9.68 3.12
CA ALA A 77 1.37 -8.51 2.66
C ALA A 77 2.13 -7.83 1.52
N ILE A 78 1.40 -7.19 0.61
CA ILE A 78 1.97 -6.32 -0.40
C ILE A 78 1.32 -4.94 -0.30
N VAL A 79 2.14 -3.90 -0.28
CA VAL A 79 1.69 -2.52 -0.30
C VAL A 79 1.95 -1.95 -1.68
N PHE A 80 0.93 -1.40 -2.29
CA PHE A 80 1.04 -0.60 -3.52
C PHE A 80 0.89 0.87 -3.15
N ALA A 81 1.86 1.67 -3.57
CA ALA A 81 1.83 3.11 -3.45
C ALA A 81 1.90 3.73 -4.84
N GLY A 82 0.96 4.58 -5.19
CA GLY A 82 0.99 5.17 -6.51
C GLY A 82 -0.02 6.29 -6.69
N ASP A 83 0.40 7.31 -7.43
CA ASP A 83 -0.42 8.46 -7.74
C ASP A 83 -0.17 8.99 -9.14
N ILE A 84 -1.18 9.67 -9.66
CA ILE A 84 -1.13 10.45 -10.89
C ILE A 84 -1.43 11.90 -10.50
N ALA A 85 -0.41 12.74 -10.47
CA ALA A 85 -0.54 14.16 -10.17
C ALA A 85 -0.79 14.93 -11.47
N VAL A 86 -2.04 15.34 -11.68
CA VAL A 86 -2.43 16.21 -12.81
C VAL A 86 -2.91 17.55 -12.24
N TYR A 87 -2.09 18.58 -12.39
CA TYR A 87 -2.45 19.94 -11.98
C TYR A 87 -3.36 20.62 -13.00
N ALA A 88 -4.13 21.60 -12.52
CA ALA A 88 -4.89 22.48 -13.38
C ALA A 88 -3.98 23.26 -14.37
N GLU A 89 -4.56 23.84 -15.40
CA GLU A 89 -3.82 24.69 -16.32
C GLU A 89 -3.13 25.84 -15.56
N GLY A 90 -1.84 26.03 -15.84
CA GLY A 90 -0.99 27.02 -15.19
C GLY A 90 0.47 26.61 -15.15
N SER A 91 1.28 27.39 -14.45
CA SER A 91 2.74 27.19 -14.38
C SER A 91 3.15 25.87 -13.72
N ALA A 92 2.32 25.29 -12.85
CA ALA A 92 2.58 24.01 -12.18
C ALA A 92 2.25 22.79 -13.05
N ARG A 93 1.49 22.91 -14.13
CA ARG A 93 1.06 21.78 -14.98
C ARG A 93 2.21 20.90 -15.47
N PRO A 94 3.35 21.46 -15.93
CA PRO A 94 4.48 20.65 -16.40
C PRO A 94 5.18 19.86 -15.28
N ALA A 95 4.94 20.17 -14.01
CA ALA A 95 5.52 19.46 -12.86
C ALA A 95 4.72 18.22 -12.47
N GLY A 96 3.57 17.97 -13.10
CA GLY A 96 2.78 16.78 -12.90
C GLY A 96 3.49 15.51 -13.40
N GLY A 97 3.12 14.37 -12.84
CA GLY A 97 3.65 13.08 -13.24
C GLY A 97 2.89 11.92 -12.63
N ALA A 98 3.32 10.71 -12.96
CA ALA A 98 2.79 9.49 -12.37
C ALA A 98 3.94 8.63 -11.84
N GLY A 99 3.72 8.01 -10.70
CA GLY A 99 4.68 7.10 -10.10
C GLY A 99 3.99 6.03 -9.27
N ALA A 100 4.60 4.86 -9.21
CA ALA A 100 4.13 3.78 -8.37
C ALA A 100 5.28 2.90 -7.89
N CYS A 101 5.11 2.35 -6.69
CA CYS A 101 5.99 1.31 -6.18
C CYS A 101 5.18 0.21 -5.47
N ALA A 102 5.81 -0.94 -5.29
CA ALA A 102 5.25 -2.05 -4.54
C ALA A 102 6.27 -2.54 -3.52
N ILE A 103 5.83 -2.74 -2.28
CA ILE A 103 6.65 -3.19 -1.16
C ILE A 103 6.08 -4.52 -0.66
N LEU A 104 6.90 -5.56 -0.62
CA LEU A 104 6.54 -6.84 -0.01
C LEU A 104 6.91 -6.81 1.46
N ILE A 105 5.96 -7.16 2.33
CA ILE A 105 6.10 -7.19 3.78
C ILE A 105 5.80 -8.60 4.29
N GLY A 106 6.71 -9.12 5.10
CA GLY A 106 6.59 -10.46 5.65
C GLY A 106 7.80 -10.81 6.51
N PRO A 107 7.86 -12.01 7.05
CA PRO A 107 8.97 -12.46 7.88
C PRO A 107 10.25 -12.69 7.08
N ASN A 108 11.39 -12.67 7.76
CA ASN A 108 12.71 -12.98 7.19
C ASN A 108 13.12 -12.07 6.01
N ALA A 109 12.66 -10.83 6.01
CA ALA A 109 13.01 -9.86 4.99
C ALA A 109 14.44 -9.33 5.17
N PRO A 110 15.14 -8.95 4.07
CA PRO A 110 16.49 -8.36 4.15
C PRO A 110 16.51 -6.97 4.79
N LEU A 111 15.40 -6.23 4.76
CA LEU A 111 15.20 -4.98 5.48
C LEU A 111 14.23 -5.24 6.63
N VAL A 112 14.64 -4.87 7.84
CA VAL A 112 13.88 -5.12 9.06
C VAL A 112 13.33 -3.79 9.60
N PHE A 113 12.05 -3.78 9.93
CA PHE A 113 11.45 -2.68 10.68
C PHE A 113 11.74 -2.85 12.17
N GLU A 114 12.42 -1.87 12.77
CA GLU A 114 12.66 -1.84 14.21
C GLU A 114 11.50 -1.12 14.91
N ARG A 115 10.85 -1.81 15.85
CA ARG A 115 9.65 -1.31 16.53
C ARG A 115 9.88 -0.01 17.32
N GLU A 116 11.04 0.14 17.90
CA GLU A 116 11.38 1.30 18.73
C GLU A 116 11.54 2.59 17.92
N CYS A 117 11.74 2.48 16.61
CA CYS A 117 11.89 3.62 15.71
C CYS A 117 10.59 4.06 15.03
N THR A 118 9.49 3.33 15.22
CA THR A 118 8.18 3.68 14.66
C THR A 118 7.39 4.61 15.57
N SER A 119 8.01 5.67 16.08
CA SER A 119 7.28 6.70 16.81
C SER A 119 6.45 7.54 15.83
N HIS A 120 5.14 7.36 15.87
CA HIS A 120 4.18 8.18 15.15
C HIS A 120 4.03 9.53 15.85
N SER A 121 4.90 10.46 15.59
CA SER A 121 4.67 11.84 15.95
C SER A 121 3.87 12.52 14.83
N LEU A 122 2.60 12.20 14.72
CA LEU A 122 1.63 13.09 14.12
C LEU A 122 1.36 14.20 15.12
N THR A 123 2.19 15.21 15.13
CA THR A 123 1.83 16.49 15.71
C THR A 123 0.74 17.08 14.82
N SER A 124 -0.53 16.75 15.10
CA SER A 124 -1.60 17.65 14.73
C SER A 124 -1.27 18.96 15.43
N GLY A 125 -0.90 19.98 14.67
CA GLY A 125 -0.75 21.33 15.19
C GLY A 125 -2.08 21.75 15.78
N ARG A 126 -2.23 21.57 17.09
CA ARG A 126 -3.13 22.37 17.89
C ARG A 126 -2.32 23.61 18.24
N GLU A 127 -2.49 24.62 17.41
CA GLU A 127 -2.24 25.97 17.89
C GLU A 127 -3.26 26.23 19.02
N ALA A 128 -2.72 26.54 20.17
CA ALA A 128 -3.47 27.01 21.33
C ALA A 128 -3.89 28.47 21.11
#